data_ae3813f4d671e65bf7407f04c1a36fd4
#
_entry.id   ae3813f4d671e65bf7407f04c1a36fd4
#
_cell.length_a   1.000
_cell.length_b   1.000
_cell.length_c   1.000
_cell.angle_alpha   90.00
_cell.angle_beta   90.00
_cell.angle_gamma   90.00
#
_symmetry.space_group_name_H-M   'P 1'
#
loop_
_entity.id
_entity.type
_entity.pdbx_description
1 polymer ?
#
loop_
_entity_poly.entity_id
_entity_poly.type
_entity_poly.pdbx_seq_one_letter_code
_entity_poly.pdbx_strand_id
1 'polypeptide(L)'
;MRSTEYFQEQIATIFQEAMAIPSFTNTESERGIEDYLDQRLASIPYFQEHPHLFGRYQIPQDHLHRSINWALVDKGKKKTMILFHHHDTVDLEDYGPLASIALDSEALAQTLKEIDLRPEMQADLDSKQWRLGRGSCDMKAALALQLG
;
A
#
# COMPACT_ATOMS: atom_id res chain seq x y z
N MET A 1 -11.24 -23.71 2.32
CA MET A 1 -10.76 -22.53 3.10
C MET A 1 -9.32 -22.30 2.69
N ARG A 2 -8.92 -21.06 2.35
CA ARG A 2 -7.52 -20.75 1.99
C ARG A 2 -6.64 -20.82 3.24
N SER A 3 -5.36 -21.18 3.09
CA SER A 3 -4.44 -21.29 4.23
C SER A 3 -3.95 -19.90 4.70
N THR A 4 -3.35 -19.85 5.89
CA THR A 4 -2.72 -18.63 6.41
C THR A 4 -1.56 -18.18 5.52
N GLU A 5 -0.78 -19.13 5.00
CA GLU A 5 0.33 -18.86 4.07
C GLU A 5 -0.16 -18.16 2.80
N TYR A 6 -1.29 -18.59 2.25
CA TYR A 6 -1.90 -17.94 1.09
C TYR A 6 -2.17 -16.44 1.34
N PHE A 7 -2.78 -16.11 2.50
CA PHE A 7 -3.05 -14.72 2.84
C PHE A 7 -1.77 -13.92 3.08
N GLN A 8 -0.78 -14.52 3.73
CA GLN A 8 0.52 -13.87 3.94
C GLN A 8 1.21 -13.52 2.63
N GLU A 9 1.19 -14.44 1.65
CA GLU A 9 1.75 -14.20 0.31
C GLU A 9 1.00 -13.10 -0.44
N GLN A 10 -0.34 -13.10 -0.37
CA GLN A 10 -1.15 -12.04 -0.99
C GLN A 10 -0.87 -10.67 -0.37
N ILE A 11 -0.84 -10.58 0.95
CA ILE A 11 -0.53 -9.34 1.66
C ILE A 11 0.87 -8.85 1.30
N ALA A 12 1.87 -9.73 1.27
CA ALA A 12 3.24 -9.39 0.92
C ALA A 12 3.34 -8.85 -0.52
N THR A 13 2.65 -9.50 -1.47
CA THR A 13 2.61 -9.07 -2.87
C THR A 13 1.97 -7.69 -3.02
N ILE A 14 0.78 -7.51 -2.44
CA ILE A 14 0.06 -6.23 -2.49
C ILE A 14 0.88 -5.12 -1.85
N PHE A 15 1.56 -5.43 -0.75
CA PHE A 15 2.42 -4.48 -0.06
C PHE A 15 3.58 -4.03 -0.95
N GLN A 16 4.30 -4.95 -1.59
CA GLN A 16 5.41 -4.64 -2.49
C GLN A 16 4.93 -3.80 -3.69
N GLU A 17 3.84 -4.20 -4.32
CA GLU A 17 3.24 -3.48 -5.46
C GLU A 17 2.84 -2.05 -5.06
N ALA A 18 2.13 -1.89 -3.93
CA ALA A 18 1.71 -0.58 -3.45
C ALA A 18 2.89 0.32 -3.03
N MET A 19 3.92 -0.27 -2.42
CA MET A 19 5.14 0.46 -2.03
C MET A 19 5.87 1.06 -3.24
N ALA A 20 5.95 0.34 -4.35
CA ALA A 20 6.63 0.79 -5.56
C ALA A 20 5.92 1.96 -6.28
N ILE A 21 4.66 2.23 -5.93
CA ILE A 21 3.88 3.30 -6.57
C ILE A 21 4.08 4.60 -5.77
N PRO A 22 4.65 5.66 -6.38
CA PRO A 22 4.67 6.98 -5.76
C PRO A 22 3.26 7.49 -5.47
N SER A 23 3.05 8.09 -4.30
CA SER A 23 1.78 8.70 -3.93
C SER A 23 2.01 9.87 -2.97
N PHE A 24 2.84 10.83 -3.41
CA PHE A 24 3.22 11.94 -2.55
C PHE A 24 2.07 12.91 -2.33
N THR A 25 1.83 13.25 -1.07
CA THR A 25 0.77 14.14 -0.62
C THR A 25 0.71 15.44 -1.44
N ASN A 26 -0.46 15.81 -1.91
CA ASN A 26 -0.72 16.99 -2.73
C ASN A 26 0.04 17.03 -4.07
N THR A 27 0.27 15.87 -4.68
CA THR A 27 0.83 15.77 -6.03
C THR A 27 -0.04 14.88 -6.93
N GLU A 28 0.16 14.98 -8.24
CA GLU A 28 -0.52 14.11 -9.21
C GLU A 28 -0.14 12.63 -9.06
N SER A 29 0.95 12.32 -8.35
CA SER A 29 1.39 10.95 -8.14
C SER A 29 0.40 10.12 -7.33
N GLU A 30 -0.46 10.75 -6.51
CA GLU A 30 -1.51 10.06 -5.76
C GLU A 30 -2.46 9.26 -6.68
N ARG A 31 -2.64 9.68 -7.94
CA ARG A 31 -3.51 8.98 -8.90
C ARG A 31 -3.03 7.58 -9.26
N GLY A 32 -1.71 7.35 -9.21
CA GLY A 32 -1.15 6.03 -9.51
C GLY A 32 -1.62 4.94 -8.57
N ILE A 33 -1.69 5.23 -7.28
CA ILE A 33 -2.18 4.25 -6.28
C ILE A 33 -3.71 4.08 -6.37
N GLU A 34 -4.47 5.12 -6.76
CA GLU A 34 -5.89 5.01 -7.02
C GLU A 34 -6.19 4.06 -8.20
N ASP A 35 -5.39 4.16 -9.29
CA ASP A 35 -5.50 3.28 -10.44
C ASP A 35 -5.15 1.82 -10.09
N TYR A 36 -4.12 1.63 -9.28
CA TYR A 36 -3.77 0.31 -8.75
C TYR A 36 -4.91 -0.30 -7.93
N LEU A 37 -5.53 0.49 -7.04
CA LEU A 37 -6.64 0.04 -6.22
C LEU A 37 -7.84 -0.41 -7.05
N ASP A 38 -8.20 0.32 -8.10
CA ASP A 38 -9.28 -0.08 -9.01
C ASP A 38 -8.99 -1.41 -9.69
N GLN A 39 -7.77 -1.55 -10.23
CA GLN A 39 -7.37 -2.79 -10.90
C GLN A 39 -7.38 -3.96 -9.91
N ARG A 40 -6.90 -3.74 -8.70
CA ARG A 40 -6.86 -4.78 -7.67
C ARG A 40 -8.25 -5.19 -7.24
N LEU A 41 -9.15 -4.25 -6.97
CA LEU A 41 -10.55 -4.52 -6.63
C LEU A 41 -11.25 -5.25 -7.76
N ALA A 42 -11.08 -4.81 -9.01
CA ALA A 42 -11.67 -5.46 -10.18
C ALA A 42 -11.17 -6.92 -10.38
N SER A 43 -10.01 -7.28 -9.87
CA SER A 43 -9.46 -8.63 -9.95
C SER A 43 -10.06 -9.61 -8.92
N ILE A 44 -10.73 -9.10 -7.88
CA ILE A 44 -11.31 -9.92 -6.82
C ILE A 44 -12.59 -10.59 -7.33
N PRO A 45 -12.74 -11.93 -7.25
CA PRO A 45 -13.92 -12.64 -7.79
C PRO A 45 -15.26 -12.10 -7.30
N TYR A 46 -15.34 -11.71 -6.03
CA TYR A 46 -16.56 -11.11 -5.47
C TYR A 46 -16.99 -9.85 -6.23
N PHE A 47 -16.03 -8.97 -6.57
CA PHE A 47 -16.33 -7.74 -7.27
C PHE A 47 -16.50 -7.94 -8.78
N GLN A 48 -15.96 -9.00 -9.35
CA GLN A 48 -16.31 -9.40 -10.72
C GLN A 48 -17.79 -9.80 -10.84
N GLU A 49 -18.32 -10.48 -9.84
CA GLU A 49 -19.75 -10.83 -9.75
C GLU A 49 -20.62 -9.64 -9.34
N HIS A 50 -20.06 -8.67 -8.64
CA HIS A 50 -20.77 -7.50 -8.10
C HIS A 50 -20.08 -6.17 -8.46
N PRO A 51 -19.96 -5.81 -9.75
CA PRO A 51 -19.18 -4.66 -10.20
C PRO A 51 -19.70 -3.28 -9.71
N HIS A 52 -20.93 -3.24 -9.21
CA HIS A 52 -21.54 -2.04 -8.64
C HIS A 52 -21.19 -1.84 -7.15
N LEU A 53 -20.46 -2.78 -6.53
CA LEU A 53 -20.09 -2.72 -5.11
C LEU A 53 -18.66 -2.21 -4.86
N PHE A 54 -18.00 -1.66 -5.87
CA PHE A 54 -16.76 -0.93 -5.71
C PHE A 54 -16.65 0.20 -6.76
N GLY A 55 -15.76 1.13 -6.55
CA GLY A 55 -15.53 2.21 -7.50
C GLY A 55 -14.80 3.39 -6.89
N ARG A 56 -14.82 4.51 -7.61
CA ARG A 56 -14.24 5.77 -7.19
C ARG A 56 -15.31 6.84 -6.97
N TYR A 57 -15.09 7.63 -5.95
CA TYR A 57 -15.79 8.88 -5.76
C TYR A 57 -14.82 10.02 -6.07
N GLN A 58 -15.06 10.73 -7.18
CA GLN A 58 -14.25 11.88 -7.57
C GLN A 58 -14.45 13.02 -6.56
N ILE A 59 -13.37 13.53 -5.98
CA ILE A 59 -13.44 14.65 -5.04
C ILE A 59 -13.84 15.92 -5.81
N PRO A 60 -14.98 16.55 -5.47
CA PRO A 60 -15.45 17.72 -6.19
C PRO A 60 -14.45 18.88 -6.08
N GLN A 61 -14.17 19.54 -7.22
CA GLN A 61 -13.31 20.72 -7.30
C GLN A 61 -11.85 20.51 -6.85
N ASP A 62 -11.40 19.27 -6.71
CA ASP A 62 -10.00 18.99 -6.45
C ASP A 62 -9.16 19.21 -7.71
N HIS A 63 -8.20 20.13 -7.65
CA HIS A 63 -7.36 20.51 -8.79
C HIS A 63 -6.39 19.40 -9.24
N LEU A 64 -6.12 18.42 -8.37
CA LEU A 64 -5.32 17.23 -8.68
C LEU A 64 -6.18 16.07 -9.20
N HIS A 65 -7.51 16.26 -9.27
CA HIS A 65 -8.47 15.25 -9.72
C HIS A 65 -8.37 13.92 -8.94
N ARG A 66 -8.09 14.00 -7.64
CA ARG A 66 -8.01 12.82 -6.75
C ARG A 66 -9.39 12.23 -6.50
N SER A 67 -9.39 10.98 -6.12
CA SER A 67 -10.60 10.21 -5.86
C SER A 67 -10.50 9.44 -4.55
N ILE A 68 -11.64 9.01 -4.05
CA ILE A 68 -11.73 8.05 -2.95
C ILE A 68 -12.13 6.71 -3.55
N ASN A 69 -11.26 5.71 -3.48
CA ASN A 69 -11.62 4.34 -3.80
C ASN A 69 -12.47 3.76 -2.67
N TRP A 70 -13.52 3.06 -3.02
CA TRP A 70 -14.40 2.41 -2.06
C TRP A 70 -14.81 1.03 -2.54
N ALA A 71 -15.07 0.15 -1.60
CA ALA A 71 -15.57 -1.19 -1.88
C ALA A 71 -16.49 -1.66 -0.75
N LEU A 72 -17.55 -2.39 -1.10
CA LEU A 72 -18.52 -2.92 -0.15
C LEU A 72 -18.66 -4.44 -0.33
N VAL A 73 -18.38 -5.20 0.73
CA VAL A 73 -18.72 -6.61 0.80
C VAL A 73 -20.05 -6.75 1.55
N ASP A 74 -21.14 -6.88 0.79
CA ASP A 74 -22.49 -7.05 1.36
C ASP A 74 -22.78 -8.53 1.59
N LYS A 75 -23.00 -8.90 2.83
CA LYS A 75 -23.42 -10.25 3.26
C LYS A 75 -24.83 -10.24 3.87
N GLY A 76 -25.61 -9.20 3.65
CA GLY A 76 -26.98 -9.07 4.17
C GLY A 76 -27.07 -9.03 5.70
N LYS A 77 -26.04 -8.53 6.39
CA LYS A 77 -26.01 -8.44 7.85
C LYS A 77 -26.43 -7.05 8.33
N LYS A 78 -26.98 -6.99 9.56
CA LYS A 78 -27.46 -5.74 10.16
C LYS A 78 -26.33 -4.79 10.62
N LYS A 79 -25.11 -5.31 10.80
CA LYS A 79 -23.96 -4.52 11.27
C LYS A 79 -22.97 -4.39 10.12
N THR A 80 -22.46 -3.18 9.94
CA THR A 80 -21.41 -2.84 8.98
C THR A 80 -20.15 -2.48 9.75
N MET A 81 -19.00 -2.97 9.30
CA MET A 81 -17.69 -2.51 9.72
C MET A 81 -17.11 -1.68 8.58
N ILE A 82 -16.57 -0.52 8.88
CA ILE A 82 -15.87 0.32 7.93
C ILE A 82 -14.38 0.18 8.23
N LEU A 83 -13.62 -0.26 7.23
CA LEU A 83 -12.17 -0.22 7.22
C LEU A 83 -11.76 1.04 6.46
N PHE A 84 -10.85 1.79 7.01
CA PHE A 84 -10.46 3.09 6.48
C PHE A 84 -8.95 3.26 6.55
N HIS A 85 -8.35 3.77 5.49
CA HIS A 85 -6.94 4.13 5.43
C HIS A 85 -6.72 5.26 4.42
N HIS A 86 -5.56 5.93 4.51
CA HIS A 86 -5.05 6.78 3.44
C HIS A 86 -3.93 6.05 2.68
N HIS A 87 -3.60 6.52 1.50
CA HIS A 87 -2.58 5.93 0.65
C HIS A 87 -1.48 6.91 0.22
N ASP A 88 -1.67 8.19 0.53
CA ASP A 88 -0.63 9.19 0.29
C ASP A 88 0.51 9.06 1.30
N THR A 89 1.67 9.51 0.88
CA THR A 89 2.90 9.53 1.68
C THR A 89 3.55 10.89 1.59
N VAL A 90 4.36 11.25 2.60
CA VAL A 90 5.27 12.39 2.47
C VAL A 90 6.35 12.09 1.43
N ASP A 91 7.09 13.10 1.01
CA ASP A 91 8.15 13.01 0.02
C ASP A 91 9.35 12.12 0.47
N LEU A 92 10.42 12.14 -0.31
CA LEU A 92 11.61 11.34 -0.11
C LEU A 92 12.83 12.15 0.41
N GLU A 93 12.65 13.41 0.79
CA GLU A 93 13.75 14.28 1.20
C GLU A 93 14.54 13.71 2.39
N ASP A 94 13.83 13.09 3.35
CA ASP A 94 14.44 12.46 4.53
C ASP A 94 15.38 11.30 4.21
N TYR A 95 15.24 10.70 3.02
CA TYR A 95 16.10 9.61 2.58
C TYR A 95 17.44 10.09 2.02
N GLY A 96 17.61 11.40 1.74
CA GLY A 96 18.84 11.97 1.22
C GLY A 96 19.38 11.19 0.01
N PRO A 97 20.62 10.66 0.07
CA PRO A 97 21.21 9.89 -1.05
C PRO A 97 20.43 8.61 -1.42
N LEU A 98 19.59 8.08 -0.53
CA LEU A 98 18.81 6.87 -0.74
C LEU A 98 17.43 7.16 -1.35
N ALA A 99 17.08 8.42 -1.63
CA ALA A 99 15.76 8.80 -2.13
C ALA A 99 15.35 8.03 -3.40
N SER A 100 16.28 7.77 -4.31
CA SER A 100 15.99 7.05 -5.58
C SER A 100 15.56 5.60 -5.39
N ILE A 101 15.84 5.00 -4.23
CA ILE A 101 15.50 3.61 -3.89
C ILE A 101 14.51 3.51 -2.72
N ALA A 102 14.03 4.63 -2.19
CA ALA A 102 13.20 4.66 -0.99
C ALA A 102 11.81 4.00 -1.16
N LEU A 103 11.40 3.74 -2.39
CA LEU A 103 10.17 3.00 -2.74
C LEU A 103 10.44 1.51 -3.07
N ASP A 104 11.69 1.11 -3.12
CA ASP A 104 12.12 -0.28 -3.35
C ASP A 104 12.70 -0.87 -2.06
N SER A 105 11.87 -1.66 -1.38
CA SER A 105 12.22 -2.24 -0.09
C SER A 105 13.43 -3.18 -0.16
N GLU A 106 13.63 -3.88 -1.27
CA GLU A 106 14.75 -4.82 -1.44
C GLU A 106 16.04 -4.08 -1.72
N ALA A 107 16.03 -3.12 -2.66
CA ALA A 107 17.19 -2.28 -2.95
C ALA A 107 17.63 -1.49 -1.73
N LEU A 108 16.68 -0.95 -0.97
CA LEU A 108 16.96 -0.22 0.27
C LEU A 108 17.60 -1.14 1.32
N ALA A 109 17.05 -2.34 1.53
CA ALA A 109 17.60 -3.30 2.47
C ALA A 109 19.02 -3.79 2.08
N GLN A 110 19.29 -3.95 0.79
CA GLN A 110 20.63 -4.31 0.31
C GLN A 110 21.63 -3.18 0.54
N THR A 111 21.27 -1.95 0.18
CA THR A 111 22.15 -0.80 0.35
C THR A 111 22.46 -0.52 1.82
N LEU A 112 21.48 -0.68 2.71
CA LEU A 112 21.67 -0.49 4.14
C LEU A 112 22.64 -1.50 4.77
N LYS A 113 22.84 -2.68 4.20
CA LYS A 113 23.85 -3.65 4.66
C LYS A 113 25.29 -3.18 4.43
N GLU A 114 25.51 -2.24 3.52
CA GLU A 114 26.80 -1.68 3.20
C GLU A 114 27.13 -0.46 4.07
N ILE A 115 26.19 -0.02 4.90
CA ILE A 115 26.33 1.14 5.80
C ILE A 115 26.58 0.64 7.21
N ASP A 116 27.45 1.34 7.95
CA ASP A 116 27.69 1.07 9.37
C ASP A 116 26.46 1.52 10.19
N LEU A 117 25.62 0.55 10.53
CA LEU A 117 24.39 0.75 11.29
C LEU A 117 24.62 0.48 12.78
N ARG A 118 23.78 1.06 13.62
CA ARG A 118 23.74 0.68 15.04
C ARG A 118 23.38 -0.80 15.17
N PRO A 119 23.93 -1.51 16.18
CA PRO A 119 23.75 -2.97 16.32
C PRO A 119 22.28 -3.45 16.30
N GLU A 120 21.38 -2.70 16.93
CA GLU A 120 19.96 -3.01 16.94
C GLU A 120 19.32 -2.91 15.55
N MET A 121 19.70 -1.91 14.75
CA MET A 121 19.20 -1.74 13.37
C MET A 121 19.77 -2.83 12.47
N GLN A 122 21.02 -3.21 12.65
CA GLN A 122 21.62 -4.33 11.92
C GLN A 122 20.89 -5.65 12.24
N ALA A 123 20.59 -5.91 13.51
CA ALA A 123 19.83 -7.09 13.91
C ALA A 123 18.42 -7.15 13.30
N ASP A 124 17.73 -6.00 13.25
CA ASP A 124 16.43 -5.88 12.59
C ASP A 124 16.53 -6.20 11.09
N LEU A 125 17.51 -5.63 10.41
CA LEU A 125 17.75 -5.86 8.99
C LEU A 125 18.07 -7.33 8.69
N ASP A 126 18.91 -7.96 9.50
CA ASP A 126 19.33 -9.35 9.36
C ASP A 126 18.18 -10.33 9.67
N SER A 127 17.25 -9.96 10.51
CA SER A 127 16.06 -10.76 10.82
C SER A 127 15.16 -11.02 9.63
N LYS A 128 15.18 -10.15 8.60
CA LYS A 128 14.28 -10.14 7.43
C LYS A 128 12.80 -10.06 7.76
N GLN A 129 12.47 -9.67 8.99
CA GLN A 129 11.08 -9.52 9.46
C GLN A 129 10.52 -8.11 9.19
N TRP A 130 11.39 -7.18 8.81
CA TRP A 130 11.04 -5.80 8.54
C TRP A 130 10.89 -5.54 7.04
N ARG A 131 9.99 -4.64 6.71
CA ARG A 131 9.86 -4.07 5.38
C ARG A 131 10.20 -2.59 5.45
N LEU A 132 11.13 -2.17 4.62
CA LEU A 132 11.69 -0.82 4.62
C LEU A 132 11.12 -0.01 3.46
N GLY A 133 11.09 1.29 3.62
CA GLY A 133 10.72 2.21 2.54
C GLY A 133 9.62 3.19 2.91
N ARG A 134 9.46 4.21 2.07
CA ARG A 134 8.45 5.26 2.26
C ARG A 134 7.03 4.67 2.16
N GLY A 135 6.20 4.96 3.16
CA GLY A 135 4.84 4.45 3.23
C GLY A 135 4.71 3.04 3.82
N SER A 136 5.82 2.37 4.19
CA SER A 136 5.77 1.01 4.74
C SER A 136 4.91 0.90 6.00
N CYS A 137 4.99 1.85 6.89
CA CYS A 137 4.21 1.91 8.12
C CYS A 137 2.98 2.82 7.96
N ASP A 138 3.17 3.97 7.37
CA ASP A 138 2.15 5.02 7.23
C ASP A 138 1.88 5.32 5.74
N MET A 139 0.79 4.68 5.12
CA MET A 139 0.24 3.50 5.76
C MET A 139 -0.16 2.43 4.73
N LYS A 140 0.72 2.19 3.74
CA LYS A 140 0.47 1.18 2.68
C LYS A 140 0.41 -0.26 3.23
N ALA A 141 0.97 -0.51 4.42
CA ALA A 141 0.76 -1.79 5.11
C ALA A 141 -0.71 -2.04 5.44
N ALA A 142 -1.45 -1.01 5.90
CA ALA A 142 -2.87 -1.14 6.18
C ALA A 142 -3.68 -1.44 4.91
N LEU A 143 -3.33 -0.80 3.78
CA LEU A 143 -3.92 -1.09 2.47
C LEU A 143 -3.72 -2.57 2.10
N ALA A 144 -2.49 -3.08 2.24
CA ALA A 144 -2.18 -4.47 1.92
C ALA A 144 -2.95 -5.47 2.81
N LEU A 145 -3.06 -5.18 4.11
CA LEU A 145 -3.83 -6.01 5.05
C LEU A 145 -5.34 -6.03 4.75
N GLN A 146 -5.89 -4.94 4.19
CA GLN A 146 -7.32 -4.87 3.88
C GLN A 146 -7.69 -5.56 2.57
N LEU A 147 -6.74 -5.68 1.63
CA LEU A 147 -6.96 -6.26 0.30
C LEU A 147 -6.49 -7.72 0.18
N GLY A 148 -5.64 -8.21 1.06
CA GLY A 148 -5.14 -9.60 1.11
C GLY A 148 -6.02 -10.49 1.94
#